data_3ac0ef823987497eca966165974dc8cb
#
_entry.id   3ac0ef823987497eca966165974dc8cb
#
_cell.length_a   1.000
_cell.length_b   1.000
_cell.length_c   1.000
_cell.angle_alpha   90.00
_cell.angle_beta   90.00
_cell.angle_gamma   90.00
#
_symmetry.space_group_name_H-M   'P 1'
#
loop_
_entity.id
_entity.type
_entity.pdbx_description
1 polymer ?
#
loop_
_entity_poly.entity_id
_entity_poly.type
_entity_poly.pdbx_seq_one_letter_code
_entity_poly.pdbx_strand_id
1 'polypeptide(L)'
;MKTKSIFPLFLLAGTLLTAACATPTAKQAGNNSLEWGQVPQQPDLSWADSVGSRQMPGNHVILSANSFGAVADSTVLSTEAIQKAIDSCAVIGGGTVVLQPGYYQTGALFIKSGVNLQLDKGVTLLASPSIHHYPEFRSRIAGIEMTWPAAVINIVNEKNASVSGEGTLDCRGKVFWDKYWEMRKEYEAKGLRWIVDYDCKRVRGILIERSSDITLKGFTLMRTGFGDVRFFTPIIAR
;
A
#
# COMPACT_ATOMS: atom_id res chain seq x y z
N MET A 1 -17.52 -96.22 43.55
CA MET A 1 -17.40 -97.25 42.50
C MET A 1 -17.24 -96.53 41.17
N LYS A 2 -16.11 -96.59 40.63
CA LYS A 2 -15.52 -96.68 39.30
C LYS A 2 -16.52 -96.75 38.15
N THR A 3 -16.37 -95.86 37.17
CA THR A 3 -16.20 -96.33 35.80
C THR A 3 -15.55 -95.15 34.94
N LYS A 4 -14.48 -95.52 34.30
CA LYS A 4 -13.75 -94.75 33.29
C LYS A 4 -14.54 -94.86 31.98
N SER A 5 -14.66 -93.73 31.25
CA SER A 5 -15.03 -93.81 29.86
C SER A 5 -14.04 -92.96 29.05
N ILE A 6 -13.41 -93.58 28.10
CA ILE A 6 -12.44 -93.08 27.15
C ILE A 6 -13.23 -92.65 25.92
N PHE A 7 -13.05 -91.41 25.47
CA PHE A 7 -13.56 -90.95 24.17
C PHE A 7 -12.41 -90.52 23.33
N PRO A 8 -12.40 -90.86 22.05
CA PRO A 8 -11.30 -90.59 21.18
C PRO A 8 -11.25 -89.15 20.63
N LEU A 9 -10.05 -88.69 20.46
CA LEU A 9 -9.65 -87.45 19.90
C LEU A 9 -9.96 -87.38 18.40
N PHE A 10 -10.96 -86.66 17.97
CA PHE A 10 -11.13 -86.31 16.54
C PHE A 10 -10.38 -85.00 16.24
N LEU A 11 -9.28 -85.12 15.50
CA LEU A 11 -8.57 -83.99 14.94
C LEU A 11 -9.37 -83.43 13.75
N LEU A 12 -10.06 -82.32 13.93
CA LEU A 12 -10.67 -81.60 12.82
C LEU A 12 -9.72 -80.44 12.40
N ALA A 13 -9.03 -80.67 11.24
CA ALA A 13 -8.21 -79.63 10.61
C ALA A 13 -9.14 -78.57 10.00
N GLY A 14 -9.37 -77.49 10.76
CA GLY A 14 -10.09 -76.33 10.27
C GLY A 14 -9.10 -75.43 9.52
N THR A 15 -9.20 -75.36 8.21
CA THR A 15 -8.51 -74.38 7.39
C THR A 15 -9.09 -73.01 7.64
N LEU A 16 -8.38 -72.13 8.39
CA LEU A 16 -8.71 -70.72 8.49
C LEU A 16 -8.40 -70.07 7.14
N LEU A 17 -9.44 -69.77 6.37
CA LEU A 17 -9.34 -68.75 5.30
C LEU A 17 -9.25 -67.36 5.96
N THR A 18 -8.08 -66.81 6.06
CA THR A 18 -7.89 -65.38 6.35
C THR A 18 -8.23 -64.62 5.08
N ALA A 19 -9.46 -64.07 5.00
CA ALA A 19 -9.78 -63.06 4.06
C ALA A 19 -8.97 -61.81 4.43
N ALA A 20 -7.89 -61.55 3.69
CA ALA A 20 -7.18 -60.28 3.77
C ALA A 20 -8.09 -59.19 3.23
N CYS A 21 -8.77 -58.46 4.14
CA CYS A 21 -9.33 -57.18 3.77
C CYS A 21 -8.18 -56.24 3.35
N ALA A 22 -7.97 -56.09 2.05
CA ALA A 22 -7.13 -55.02 1.53
C ALA A 22 -7.80 -53.69 1.88
N THR A 23 -7.34 -53.07 2.95
CA THR A 23 -7.64 -51.66 3.20
C THR A 23 -7.08 -50.84 2.02
N PRO A 24 -7.90 -50.01 1.38
CA PRO A 24 -7.35 -49.10 0.36
C PRO A 24 -6.31 -48.22 1.03
N THR A 25 -5.07 -48.31 0.54
CA THR A 25 -4.00 -47.37 0.88
C THR A 25 -4.51 -45.98 0.56
N ALA A 26 -4.93 -45.27 1.60
CA ALA A 26 -5.14 -43.83 1.49
C ALA A 26 -3.85 -43.26 0.91
N LYS A 27 -3.93 -42.71 -0.29
CA LYS A 27 -2.87 -41.83 -0.81
C LYS A 27 -2.58 -40.82 0.30
N GLN A 28 -1.41 -40.90 0.89
CA GLN A 28 -0.92 -39.84 1.76
C GLN A 28 -1.02 -38.56 0.96
N ALA A 29 -2.01 -37.74 1.29
CA ALA A 29 -1.98 -36.35 0.93
C ALA A 29 -0.66 -35.80 1.49
N GLY A 30 0.23 -35.40 0.62
CA GLY A 30 1.51 -34.87 1.03
C GLY A 30 1.29 -33.81 2.10
N ASN A 31 1.93 -34.04 3.23
CA ASN A 31 1.88 -33.12 4.36
C ASN A 31 2.66 -31.86 3.96
N ASN A 32 2.00 -30.95 3.23
CA ASN A 32 2.49 -29.60 2.96
C ASN A 32 2.30 -28.72 4.19
N SER A 33 2.63 -29.24 5.37
CA SER A 33 2.83 -28.37 6.51
C SER A 33 4.14 -27.63 6.28
N LEU A 34 4.06 -26.40 5.80
CA LEU A 34 5.18 -25.49 5.85
C LEU A 34 5.58 -25.33 7.30
N GLU A 35 6.73 -25.89 7.67
CA GLU A 35 7.31 -25.62 8.98
C GLU A 35 7.60 -24.11 9.06
N TRP A 36 7.23 -23.51 10.17
CA TRP A 36 7.52 -22.11 10.45
C TRP A 36 9.04 -21.88 10.30
N GLY A 37 9.44 -21.06 9.30
CA GLY A 37 10.83 -20.76 9.01
C GLY A 37 11.36 -21.35 7.68
N GLN A 38 10.63 -22.24 7.02
CA GLN A 38 10.96 -22.63 5.64
C GLN A 38 10.37 -21.59 4.70
N VAL A 39 11.23 -20.74 4.19
CA VAL A 39 10.87 -19.88 3.05
C VAL A 39 10.58 -20.81 1.88
N PRO A 40 9.36 -20.78 1.28
CA PRO A 40 9.10 -21.56 0.08
C PRO A 40 10.20 -21.26 -0.95
N GLN A 41 10.67 -22.30 -1.66
CA GLN A 41 11.59 -22.09 -2.75
C GLN A 41 11.01 -20.99 -3.62
N GLN A 42 11.73 -19.87 -3.74
CA GLN A 42 11.18 -18.69 -4.42
C GLN A 42 10.80 -19.10 -5.84
N PRO A 43 9.58 -18.83 -6.27
CA PRO A 43 9.20 -19.06 -7.66
C PRO A 43 10.14 -18.27 -8.56
N ASP A 44 10.34 -18.75 -9.78
CA ASP A 44 11.08 -17.98 -10.79
C ASP A 44 10.40 -16.61 -10.96
N LEU A 45 11.09 -15.57 -10.54
CA LEU A 45 10.63 -14.18 -10.59
C LEU A 45 11.30 -13.41 -11.75
N SER A 46 11.84 -14.10 -12.75
CA SER A 46 12.48 -13.47 -13.91
C SER A 46 11.58 -12.42 -14.61
N TRP A 47 10.26 -12.60 -14.53
CA TRP A 47 9.30 -11.61 -15.01
C TRP A 47 9.38 -10.27 -14.26
N ALA A 48 9.85 -10.27 -13.01
CA ALA A 48 9.94 -9.06 -12.19
C ALA A 48 10.97 -8.07 -12.75
N ASP A 49 11.98 -8.54 -13.49
CA ASP A 49 12.97 -7.69 -14.13
C ASP A 49 12.38 -6.84 -15.26
N SER A 50 11.19 -7.20 -15.73
CA SER A 50 10.47 -6.48 -16.79
C SER A 50 9.40 -5.52 -16.26
N VAL A 51 9.12 -5.48 -14.95
CA VAL A 51 8.10 -4.63 -14.33
C VAL A 51 8.73 -3.48 -13.54
N GLY A 52 7.93 -2.44 -13.29
CA GLY A 52 8.35 -1.25 -12.54
C GLY A 52 8.74 -0.08 -13.44
N SER A 53 9.24 0.96 -12.81
CA SER A 53 9.73 2.15 -13.51
C SER A 53 11.02 1.84 -14.26
N ARG A 54 11.06 2.19 -15.54
CA ARG A 54 12.25 2.04 -16.39
C ARG A 54 13.13 3.28 -16.42
N GLN A 55 12.61 4.38 -15.93
CA GLN A 55 13.28 5.68 -15.90
C GLN A 55 13.06 6.35 -14.55
N MET A 56 14.07 7.04 -14.08
CA MET A 56 13.97 7.97 -12.97
C MET A 56 14.32 9.37 -13.46
N PRO A 57 13.72 10.42 -12.86
CA PRO A 57 14.12 11.80 -13.16
C PRO A 57 15.63 11.98 -13.01
N GLY A 58 16.25 12.66 -13.98
CA GLY A 58 17.67 12.97 -13.91
C GLY A 58 17.97 14.00 -12.85
N ASN A 59 19.19 13.97 -12.30
CA ASN A 59 19.65 14.94 -11.28
C ASN A 59 20.44 16.10 -11.88
N HIS A 60 20.22 16.45 -13.16
CA HIS A 60 20.96 17.51 -13.85
C HIS A 60 20.65 18.90 -13.32
N VAL A 61 19.49 19.09 -12.69
CA VAL A 61 19.09 20.32 -12.02
C VAL A 61 18.63 20.00 -10.61
N ILE A 62 19.07 20.78 -9.63
CA ILE A 62 18.64 20.69 -8.25
C ILE A 62 18.09 22.04 -7.82
N LEU A 63 16.83 22.10 -7.42
CA LEU A 63 16.17 23.29 -6.89
C LEU A 63 15.84 23.10 -5.42
N SER A 64 16.20 24.07 -4.59
CA SER A 64 15.79 24.08 -3.19
C SER A 64 14.43 24.76 -3.04
N ALA A 65 13.43 24.07 -2.49
CA ALA A 65 12.14 24.66 -2.19
C ALA A 65 12.24 25.84 -1.20
N ASN A 66 13.28 25.85 -0.38
CA ASN A 66 13.54 26.98 0.53
C ASN A 66 13.87 28.27 -0.23
N SER A 67 14.46 28.18 -1.42
CA SER A 67 14.69 29.36 -2.29
C SER A 67 13.40 29.91 -2.91
N PHE A 68 12.31 29.15 -2.86
CA PHE A 68 10.97 29.54 -3.28
C PHE A 68 10.09 30.00 -2.11
N GLY A 69 10.64 30.03 -0.89
CA GLY A 69 9.95 30.49 0.31
C GLY A 69 9.43 29.39 1.22
N ALA A 70 9.82 28.11 1.00
CA ALA A 70 9.46 27.04 1.95
C ALA A 70 10.20 27.26 3.27
N VAL A 71 9.45 27.27 4.37
CA VAL A 71 9.96 27.54 5.73
C VAL A 71 9.92 26.26 6.53
N ALA A 72 11.03 25.94 7.19
CA ALA A 72 11.17 24.79 8.09
C ALA A 72 10.48 25.07 9.44
N ASP A 73 9.17 25.30 9.41
CA ASP A 73 8.30 25.54 10.56
C ASP A 73 7.01 24.75 10.41
N SER A 74 6.70 23.93 11.41
CA SER A 74 5.52 23.07 11.44
C SER A 74 4.19 23.82 11.54
N THR A 75 4.22 25.12 11.79
CA THR A 75 3.03 26.00 11.91
C THR A 75 2.76 26.81 10.64
N VAL A 76 3.78 26.93 9.77
CA VAL A 76 3.71 27.70 8.52
C VAL A 76 3.40 26.77 7.35
N LEU A 77 2.37 27.11 6.58
CA LEU A 77 1.99 26.33 5.41
C LEU A 77 2.95 26.65 4.24
N SER A 78 3.76 25.70 3.85
CA SER A 78 4.77 25.80 2.78
C SER A 78 4.32 25.20 1.45
N THR A 79 3.03 24.85 1.29
CA THR A 79 2.50 24.19 0.09
C THR A 79 2.84 24.92 -1.20
N GLU A 80 2.53 26.22 -1.25
CA GLU A 80 2.74 27.03 -2.46
C GLU A 80 4.23 27.13 -2.83
N ALA A 81 5.10 27.29 -1.83
CA ALA A 81 6.54 27.39 -2.06
C ALA A 81 7.12 26.09 -2.60
N ILE A 82 6.72 24.94 -2.00
CA ILE A 82 7.16 23.63 -2.46
C ILE A 82 6.58 23.35 -3.86
N GLN A 83 5.31 23.68 -4.10
CA GLN A 83 4.69 23.50 -5.42
C GLN A 83 5.36 24.36 -6.50
N LYS A 84 5.68 25.62 -6.19
CA LYS A 84 6.44 26.50 -7.09
C LYS A 84 7.80 25.90 -7.49
N ALA A 85 8.51 25.31 -6.53
CA ALA A 85 9.77 24.65 -6.83
C ALA A 85 9.58 23.46 -7.77
N ILE A 86 8.55 22.63 -7.53
CA ILE A 86 8.18 21.50 -8.38
C ILE A 86 7.82 21.96 -9.80
N ASP A 87 6.96 22.97 -9.91
CA ASP A 87 6.50 23.49 -11.20
C ASP A 87 7.67 24.14 -11.98
N SER A 88 8.52 24.89 -11.31
CA SER A 88 9.73 25.49 -11.91
C SER A 88 10.70 24.40 -12.39
N CYS A 89 10.88 23.35 -11.60
CA CYS A 89 11.71 22.20 -11.98
C CYS A 89 11.17 21.51 -13.24
N ALA A 90 9.85 21.33 -13.35
CA ALA A 90 9.22 20.75 -14.52
C ALA A 90 9.39 21.61 -15.77
N VAL A 91 9.22 22.92 -15.66
CA VAL A 91 9.36 23.89 -16.78
C VAL A 91 10.76 23.85 -17.40
N ILE A 92 11.80 23.67 -16.61
CA ILE A 92 13.18 23.59 -17.10
C ILE A 92 13.60 22.20 -17.59
N GLY A 93 12.65 21.27 -17.73
CA GLY A 93 12.88 19.94 -18.27
C GLY A 93 13.06 18.84 -17.22
N GLY A 94 12.77 19.12 -15.96
CA GLY A 94 12.85 18.18 -14.85
C GLY A 94 14.14 18.29 -14.04
N GLY A 95 14.24 17.46 -13.00
CA GLY A 95 15.36 17.47 -12.06
C GLY A 95 14.92 17.05 -10.66
N THR A 96 15.63 17.52 -9.65
CA THR A 96 15.35 17.21 -8.26
C THR A 96 15.01 18.46 -7.45
N VAL A 97 13.89 18.38 -6.71
CA VAL A 97 13.51 19.39 -5.71
C VAL A 97 13.89 18.88 -4.33
N VAL A 98 14.67 19.65 -3.61
CA VAL A 98 15.16 19.33 -2.27
C VAL A 98 14.64 20.33 -1.23
N LEU A 99 14.64 19.91 0.04
CA LEU A 99 14.37 20.76 1.20
C LEU A 99 15.55 20.67 2.17
N GLN A 100 15.80 21.73 2.90
CA GLN A 100 16.74 21.68 4.04
C GLN A 100 16.14 20.82 5.15
N PRO A 101 16.96 20.19 6.03
CA PRO A 101 16.45 19.48 7.19
C PRO A 101 15.50 20.34 8.03
N GLY A 102 14.36 19.76 8.44
CA GLY A 102 13.34 20.46 9.22
C GLY A 102 11.94 19.92 9.02
N TYR A 103 10.97 20.58 9.63
CA TYR A 103 9.56 20.20 9.60
C TYR A 103 8.79 21.20 8.74
N TYR A 104 8.13 20.73 7.68
CA TYR A 104 7.40 21.58 6.72
C TYR A 104 5.93 21.19 6.71
N GLN A 105 5.04 22.09 7.11
CA GLN A 105 3.62 21.84 6.94
C GLN A 105 3.20 22.06 5.49
N THR A 106 2.49 21.08 4.92
CA THR A 106 1.99 21.15 3.54
C THR A 106 0.56 20.65 3.40
N GLY A 107 -0.18 21.18 2.45
CA GLY A 107 -1.39 20.61 1.89
C GLY A 107 -1.06 19.63 0.76
N ALA A 108 -1.88 19.64 -0.29
CA ALA A 108 -1.68 18.80 -1.47
C ALA A 108 -0.52 19.32 -2.32
N LEU A 109 0.40 18.42 -2.68
CA LEU A 109 1.47 18.63 -3.64
C LEU A 109 1.22 17.77 -4.89
N PHE A 110 1.49 18.34 -6.06
CA PHE A 110 1.35 17.70 -7.36
C PHE A 110 2.72 17.58 -8.02
N ILE A 111 3.27 16.37 -8.03
CA ILE A 111 4.56 16.11 -8.66
C ILE A 111 4.36 16.05 -10.16
N LYS A 112 5.29 16.66 -10.91
CA LYS A 112 5.25 16.78 -12.36
C LYS A 112 6.19 15.82 -13.05
N SER A 113 5.95 15.59 -14.33
CA SER A 113 6.80 14.74 -15.17
C SER A 113 8.26 15.22 -15.14
N GLY A 114 9.17 14.28 -15.03
CA GLY A 114 10.60 14.55 -14.97
C GLY A 114 11.10 15.07 -13.61
N VAL A 115 10.24 15.21 -12.60
CA VAL A 115 10.60 15.77 -11.29
C VAL A 115 10.73 14.69 -10.22
N ASN A 116 11.82 14.75 -9.47
CA ASN A 116 12.01 14.03 -8.22
C ASN A 116 11.81 14.98 -7.03
N LEU A 117 10.85 14.73 -6.16
CA LEU A 117 10.80 15.37 -4.85
C LEU A 117 11.65 14.54 -3.88
N GLN A 118 12.78 15.09 -3.45
CA GLN A 118 13.72 14.39 -2.57
C GLN A 118 13.54 14.85 -1.12
N LEU A 119 13.17 13.90 -0.28
CA LEU A 119 13.04 14.06 1.16
C LEU A 119 14.29 13.48 1.81
N ASP A 120 15.32 14.29 2.00
CA ASP A 120 16.57 13.84 2.61
C ASP A 120 16.39 13.53 4.10
N LYS A 121 17.36 12.83 4.66
CA LYS A 121 17.39 12.56 6.10
C LYS A 121 17.30 13.86 6.90
N GLY A 122 16.36 13.88 7.85
CA GLY A 122 16.06 15.06 8.66
C GLY A 122 14.98 15.98 8.09
N VAL A 123 14.49 15.72 6.86
CA VAL A 123 13.31 16.40 6.30
C VAL A 123 12.06 15.67 6.71
N THR A 124 11.08 16.39 7.25
CA THR A 124 9.75 15.88 7.53
C THR A 124 8.69 16.76 6.90
N LEU A 125 7.94 16.22 5.94
CA LEU A 125 6.72 16.85 5.46
C LEU A 125 5.58 16.49 6.40
N LEU A 126 4.92 17.49 6.95
CA LEU A 126 3.77 17.35 7.84
C LEU A 126 2.50 17.73 7.06
N ALA A 127 1.63 16.79 6.84
CA ALA A 127 0.35 17.06 6.20
C ALA A 127 -0.51 18.01 7.05
N SER A 128 -1.15 18.97 6.41
CA SER A 128 -2.09 19.86 7.08
C SER A 128 -3.29 19.07 7.62
N PRO A 129 -3.74 19.33 8.84
CA PRO A 129 -4.95 18.72 9.37
C PRO A 129 -6.25 19.32 8.78
N SER A 130 -6.15 20.44 8.06
CA SER A 130 -7.31 21.08 7.42
C SER A 130 -7.58 20.50 6.04
N ILE A 131 -8.80 19.96 5.85
CA ILE A 131 -9.21 19.40 4.56
C ILE A 131 -9.27 20.47 3.45
N HIS A 132 -9.39 21.75 3.80
CA HIS A 132 -9.42 22.84 2.83
C HIS A 132 -8.10 23.06 2.09
N HIS A 133 -7.00 22.49 2.58
CA HIS A 133 -5.68 22.53 1.90
C HIS A 133 -5.51 21.40 0.88
N TYR A 134 -6.60 20.65 0.59
CA TYR A 134 -6.62 19.55 -0.36
C TYR A 134 -7.74 19.79 -1.38
N PRO A 135 -7.44 20.37 -2.54
CA PRO A 135 -8.45 20.62 -3.56
C PRO A 135 -9.13 19.33 -3.99
N GLU A 136 -10.43 19.42 -4.21
CA GLU A 136 -11.20 18.27 -4.66
C GLU A 136 -11.15 18.14 -6.18
N PHE A 137 -11.01 16.92 -6.65
CA PHE A 137 -11.07 16.59 -8.07
C PHE A 137 -11.70 15.22 -8.29
N ARG A 138 -12.05 14.92 -9.54
CA ARG A 138 -12.64 13.64 -9.89
C ARG A 138 -11.61 12.54 -9.74
N SER A 139 -11.90 11.55 -8.91
CA SER A 139 -11.06 10.41 -8.60
C SER A 139 -11.94 9.18 -8.37
N ARG A 140 -11.38 8.10 -7.87
CA ARG A 140 -12.11 6.85 -7.64
C ARG A 140 -11.93 6.35 -6.21
N ILE A 141 -13.06 6.05 -5.54
CA ILE A 141 -13.13 5.52 -4.18
C ILE A 141 -13.82 4.16 -4.21
N ALA A 142 -13.14 3.12 -3.72
CA ALA A 142 -13.69 1.77 -3.63
C ALA A 142 -14.46 1.31 -4.89
N GLY A 143 -13.96 1.68 -6.08
CA GLY A 143 -14.58 1.31 -7.36
C GLY A 143 -15.57 2.34 -7.93
N ILE A 144 -15.97 3.36 -7.18
CA ILE A 144 -16.92 4.39 -7.60
C ILE A 144 -16.18 5.67 -7.97
N GLU A 145 -16.50 6.23 -9.13
CA GLU A 145 -15.98 7.54 -9.53
C GLU A 145 -16.76 8.65 -8.84
N MET A 146 -16.02 9.50 -8.14
CA MET A 146 -16.60 10.61 -7.39
C MET A 146 -15.57 11.72 -7.15
N THR A 147 -16.03 12.86 -6.71
CA THR A 147 -15.16 13.98 -6.30
C THR A 147 -14.61 13.71 -4.90
N TRP A 148 -13.28 13.76 -4.79
CA TRP A 148 -12.57 13.47 -3.53
C TRP A 148 -11.40 14.43 -3.31
N PRO A 149 -11.05 14.73 -2.04
CA PRO A 149 -9.87 15.53 -1.74
C PRO A 149 -8.59 14.92 -2.31
N ALA A 150 -7.70 15.77 -2.77
CA ALA A 150 -6.36 15.38 -3.17
C ALA A 150 -5.64 14.64 -2.03
N ALA A 151 -4.68 13.81 -2.39
CA ALA A 151 -3.72 13.23 -1.45
C ALA A 151 -2.71 14.30 -0.99
N VAL A 152 -1.89 13.97 0.00
CA VAL A 152 -0.78 14.84 0.37
C VAL A 152 0.21 14.95 -0.80
N ILE A 153 0.50 13.83 -1.46
CA ILE A 153 1.27 13.80 -2.71
C ILE A 153 0.41 13.20 -3.83
N ASN A 154 0.35 13.89 -4.95
CA ASN A 154 -0.41 13.50 -6.13
C ASN A 154 0.51 13.43 -7.34
N ILE A 155 0.41 12.32 -8.09
CA ILE A 155 1.09 12.11 -9.38
C ILE A 155 -0.01 11.69 -10.35
N VAL A 156 -0.53 12.65 -11.13
CA VAL A 156 -1.74 12.48 -11.93
C VAL A 156 -1.49 12.89 -13.38
N ASN A 157 -1.64 11.93 -14.31
CA ASN A 157 -1.34 12.09 -15.75
C ASN A 157 0.15 12.44 -16.02
N GLU A 158 1.06 11.93 -15.22
CA GLU A 158 2.49 12.27 -15.29
C GLU A 158 3.34 11.05 -15.69
N LYS A 159 4.54 11.31 -16.16
CA LYS A 159 5.52 10.29 -16.54
C LYS A 159 6.88 10.60 -15.93
N ASN A 160 7.63 9.53 -15.61
CA ASN A 160 9.00 9.66 -15.10
C ASN A 160 9.05 10.67 -13.94
N ALA A 161 8.28 10.41 -12.89
CA ALA A 161 8.25 11.23 -11.69
C ALA A 161 8.60 10.40 -10.46
N SER A 162 9.15 11.03 -9.43
CA SER A 162 9.54 10.29 -8.23
C SER A 162 9.41 11.09 -6.95
N VAL A 163 9.29 10.33 -5.85
CA VAL A 163 9.52 10.79 -4.48
C VAL A 163 10.56 9.88 -3.87
N SER A 164 11.65 10.43 -3.39
CA SER A 164 12.77 9.63 -2.90
C SER A 164 13.44 10.24 -1.67
N GLY A 165 14.39 9.52 -1.08
CA GLY A 165 15.19 9.99 0.06
C GLY A 165 14.98 9.16 1.33
N GLU A 166 15.50 9.63 2.46
CA GLU A 166 15.42 8.97 3.77
C GLU A 166 14.61 9.77 4.80
N GLY A 167 13.89 10.79 4.34
CA GLY A 167 13.05 11.64 5.16
C GLY A 167 11.69 11.03 5.48
N THR A 168 10.77 11.84 5.97
CA THR A 168 9.45 11.38 6.43
C THR A 168 8.32 12.18 5.78
N LEU A 169 7.31 11.49 5.32
CA LEU A 169 5.99 12.05 5.00
C LEU A 169 5.01 11.62 6.09
N ASP A 170 4.71 12.52 7.00
CA ASP A 170 3.77 12.31 8.09
C ASP A 170 2.42 12.93 7.74
N CYS A 171 1.46 12.09 7.43
CA CYS A 171 0.14 12.52 6.96
C CYS A 171 -0.80 13.00 8.05
N ARG A 172 -0.42 12.93 9.33
CA ARG A 172 -1.19 13.44 10.50
C ARG A 172 -2.68 13.07 10.45
N GLY A 173 -2.99 11.87 9.95
CA GLY A 173 -4.34 11.41 9.57
C GLY A 173 -5.35 11.25 10.70
N LYS A 174 -4.91 11.38 11.97
CA LYS A 174 -5.78 11.16 13.13
C LYS A 174 -7.07 11.99 13.08
N VAL A 175 -7.01 13.27 12.70
CA VAL A 175 -8.18 14.15 12.59
C VAL A 175 -9.25 13.61 11.62
N PHE A 176 -8.81 12.96 10.53
CA PHE A 176 -9.72 12.35 9.56
C PHE A 176 -10.31 11.03 10.07
N TRP A 177 -9.53 10.26 10.86
CA TRP A 177 -10.02 9.02 11.46
C TRP A 177 -11.02 9.28 12.57
N ASP A 178 -10.75 10.24 13.46
CA ASP A 178 -11.66 10.59 14.55
C ASP A 178 -13.02 10.95 13.97
N LYS A 179 -13.06 11.82 12.96
CA LYS A 179 -14.28 12.17 12.24
C LYS A 179 -14.98 10.96 11.61
N TYR A 180 -14.21 10.07 10.97
CA TYR A 180 -14.75 8.87 10.35
C TYR A 180 -15.40 7.95 11.38
N TRP A 181 -14.73 7.69 12.50
CA TRP A 181 -15.24 6.80 13.53
C TRP A 181 -16.47 7.38 14.25
N GLU A 182 -16.54 8.69 14.37
CA GLU A 182 -17.70 9.40 14.90
C GLU A 182 -18.91 9.25 13.97
N MET A 183 -18.75 9.58 12.70
CA MET A 183 -19.79 9.40 11.68
C MET A 183 -20.23 7.94 11.57
N ARG A 184 -19.28 7.00 11.62
CA ARG A 184 -19.57 5.58 11.49
C ARG A 184 -20.52 5.07 12.56
N LYS A 185 -20.43 5.52 13.81
CA LYS A 185 -21.35 5.15 14.89
C LYS A 185 -22.80 5.50 14.53
N GLU A 186 -22.99 6.68 13.96
CA GLU A 186 -24.32 7.14 13.52
C GLU A 186 -24.84 6.34 12.33
N TYR A 187 -23.96 6.02 11.37
CA TYR A 187 -24.31 5.29 10.16
C TYR A 187 -24.59 3.81 10.45
N GLU A 188 -23.85 3.18 11.33
CA GLU A 188 -24.07 1.78 11.75
C GLU A 188 -25.44 1.63 12.42
N ALA A 189 -25.83 2.57 13.27
CA ALA A 189 -27.16 2.56 13.92
C ALA A 189 -28.31 2.65 12.90
N LYS A 190 -28.07 3.21 11.72
CA LYS A 190 -29.04 3.33 10.62
C LYS A 190 -28.92 2.20 9.57
N GLY A 191 -28.06 1.21 9.79
CA GLY A 191 -27.77 0.15 8.81
C GLY A 191 -26.96 0.60 7.59
N LEU A 192 -26.36 1.79 7.64
CA LEU A 192 -25.66 2.45 6.52
C LEU A 192 -24.13 2.37 6.64
N ARG A 193 -23.60 1.33 7.29
CA ARG A 193 -22.18 1.20 7.64
C ARG A 193 -21.21 1.50 6.48
N TRP A 194 -21.55 1.06 5.27
CA TRP A 194 -20.65 1.21 4.12
C TRP A 194 -20.74 2.58 3.44
N ILE A 195 -21.82 3.30 3.65
CA ILE A 195 -22.04 4.62 3.04
C ILE A 195 -21.10 5.66 3.63
N VAL A 196 -20.73 5.53 4.91
CA VAL A 196 -19.79 6.44 5.56
C VAL A 196 -18.43 6.52 4.84
N ASP A 197 -18.00 5.45 4.16
CA ASP A 197 -16.76 5.43 3.40
C ASP A 197 -16.77 6.39 2.20
N TYR A 198 -17.94 6.72 1.68
CA TYR A 198 -18.14 7.65 0.58
C TYR A 198 -18.48 9.07 1.05
N ASP A 199 -19.14 9.21 2.19
CA ASP A 199 -19.58 10.51 2.72
C ASP A 199 -18.50 11.18 3.57
N CYS A 200 -17.73 10.40 4.33
CA CYS A 200 -16.64 10.92 5.15
C CYS A 200 -15.37 11.11 4.31
N LYS A 201 -15.20 12.30 3.78
CA LYS A 201 -13.99 12.66 3.03
C LYS A 201 -12.75 12.64 3.90
N ARG A 202 -11.72 11.90 3.45
CA ARG A 202 -10.45 11.71 4.15
C ARG A 202 -9.29 11.88 3.18
N VAL A 203 -8.19 12.44 3.66
CA VAL A 203 -6.98 12.68 2.85
C VAL A 203 -6.14 11.40 2.77
N ARG A 204 -5.70 11.05 1.57
CA ARG A 204 -4.77 9.94 1.29
C ARG A 204 -3.34 10.39 1.49
N GLY A 205 -2.43 9.44 1.69
CA GLY A 205 -1.00 9.71 1.68
C GLY A 205 -0.50 10.09 0.29
N ILE A 206 -0.50 9.13 -0.62
CA ILE A 206 -0.03 9.31 -2.01
C ILE A 206 -1.08 8.76 -2.99
N LEU A 207 -1.36 9.53 -4.03
CA LEU A 207 -2.19 9.11 -5.15
C LEU A 207 -1.36 9.10 -6.44
N ILE A 208 -1.36 7.96 -7.12
CA ILE A 208 -0.77 7.80 -8.46
C ILE A 208 -1.91 7.40 -9.40
N GLU A 209 -2.21 8.26 -10.37
CA GLU A 209 -3.33 8.06 -11.27
C GLU A 209 -2.94 8.37 -12.71
N ARG A 210 -3.27 7.46 -13.65
CA ARG A 210 -2.98 7.59 -15.09
C ARG A 210 -1.53 8.01 -15.40
N SER A 211 -0.58 7.45 -14.67
CA SER A 211 0.82 7.81 -14.72
C SER A 211 1.71 6.61 -15.01
N SER A 212 2.90 6.81 -15.56
CA SER A 212 3.87 5.74 -15.87
C SER A 212 5.29 6.14 -15.42
N ASP A 213 6.11 5.12 -15.20
CA ASP A 213 7.49 5.30 -14.74
C ASP A 213 7.59 6.12 -13.44
N ILE A 214 6.81 5.72 -12.44
CA ILE A 214 6.77 6.38 -11.13
C ILE A 214 7.60 5.60 -10.13
N THR A 215 8.46 6.30 -9.40
CA THR A 215 9.31 5.72 -8.36
C THR A 215 9.03 6.33 -7.00
N LEU A 216 8.72 5.49 -6.03
CA LEU A 216 8.66 5.85 -4.61
C LEU A 216 9.75 5.07 -3.88
N LYS A 217 10.73 5.75 -3.27
CA LYS A 217 11.91 5.05 -2.73
C LYS A 217 12.50 5.71 -1.48
N GLY A 218 12.67 4.91 -0.45
CA GLY A 218 13.56 5.19 0.68
C GLY A 218 12.96 5.96 1.84
N PHE A 219 11.99 6.84 1.61
CA PHE A 219 11.36 7.66 2.66
C PHE A 219 10.34 6.87 3.50
N THR A 220 10.05 7.38 4.69
CA THR A 220 9.00 6.85 5.57
C THR A 220 7.68 7.54 5.32
N LEU A 221 6.64 6.77 5.03
CA LEU A 221 5.25 7.24 4.96
C LEU A 221 4.50 6.77 6.21
N MET A 222 3.85 7.69 6.93
CA MET A 222 3.19 7.34 8.17
C MET A 222 1.92 8.15 8.44
N ARG A 223 1.05 7.57 9.27
CA ARG A 223 -0.19 8.18 9.81
C ARG A 223 -1.14 8.73 8.76
N THR A 224 -1.39 7.98 7.69
CA THR A 224 -2.28 8.39 6.60
C THR A 224 -3.73 8.48 7.05
N GLY A 225 -4.49 9.40 6.47
CA GLY A 225 -5.91 9.58 6.80
C GLY A 225 -6.84 8.59 6.09
N PHE A 226 -6.42 8.11 4.90
CA PHE A 226 -7.21 7.18 4.10
C PHE A 226 -6.33 6.44 3.07
N GLY A 227 -5.73 5.35 3.48
CA GLY A 227 -4.83 4.57 2.62
C GLY A 227 -3.49 5.26 2.37
N ASP A 228 -2.43 4.44 2.32
CA ASP A 228 -1.06 4.92 2.23
C ASP A 228 -0.70 5.35 0.81
N VAL A 229 -0.68 4.39 -0.11
CA VAL A 229 -0.42 4.63 -1.52
C VAL A 229 -1.58 4.06 -2.35
N ARG A 230 -2.15 4.88 -3.22
CA ARG A 230 -3.21 4.47 -4.13
C ARG A 230 -2.74 4.54 -5.57
N PHE A 231 -2.71 3.40 -6.23
CA PHE A 231 -2.49 3.30 -7.67
C PHE A 231 -3.84 3.23 -8.38
N PHE A 232 -3.99 4.02 -9.42
CA PHE A 232 -5.16 4.02 -10.25
C PHE A 232 -4.80 4.17 -11.73
N THR A 233 -4.91 3.08 -12.47
CA THR A 233 -4.79 3.11 -13.93
C THR A 233 -6.18 2.83 -14.50
N PRO A 234 -6.75 3.66 -15.37
CA PRO A 234 -7.98 3.32 -16.06
C PRO A 234 -7.72 2.07 -16.88
N ILE A 235 -8.59 1.08 -16.73
CA ILE A 235 -8.63 -0.06 -17.66
C ILE A 235 -9.07 0.53 -18.99
N ILE A 236 -8.14 0.70 -19.91
CA ILE A 236 -8.48 0.97 -21.31
C ILE A 236 -9.01 -0.36 -21.82
N ALA A 237 -10.33 -0.52 -21.83
CA ALA A 237 -10.96 -1.58 -22.60
C ALA A 237 -10.57 -1.36 -24.07
N ARG A 238 -9.82 -2.33 -24.62
CA ARG A 238 -9.57 -2.42 -26.05
C ARG A 238 -10.72 -3.14 -26.71
#